data_c56f1703376b5c9933753a88c565dadf
#
_entry.id   c56f1703376b5c9933753a88c565dadf
#
_cell.length_a   1.000
_cell.length_b   1.000
_cell.length_c   1.000
_cell.angle_alpha   90.00
_cell.angle_beta   90.00
_cell.angle_gamma   90.00
#
_symmetry.space_group_name_H-M   'P 1'
#
loop_
_entity.id
_entity.type
_entity.pdbx_description
1 polymer ?
#
loop_
_entity_poly.entity_id
_entity_poly.type
_entity_poly.pdbx_seq_one_letter_code
_entity_poly.pdbx_strand_id
1 'polypeptide(L)'
;VLQQKANAVKPERKKAEVNTIKHSDCFIEKDGFSVVVDNDGELITDMELLQYLRNVRTEIMKRENRPAYTIIGNKGLVSLATYRPTSKEEFMQLYGLGEMLYNSYGQVFINAIKEYQNRNIN
;
A
#
# COMPACT_ATOMS: atom_id res chain seq x y z
N VAL A 1 21.73 11.44 -18.48
CA VAL A 1 21.74 11.06 -18.00
C VAL A 1 21.28 10.69 -17.59
N LEU A 2 21.22 10.91 -17.65
CA LEU A 2 20.99 10.55 -17.09
C LEU A 2 20.28 10.04 -16.69
N GLN A 3 20.05 10.02 -16.72
CA GLN A 3 19.62 9.57 -16.20
C GLN A 3 19.15 9.07 -15.74
N GLN A 4 19.16 9.23 -15.83
CA GLN A 4 18.89 8.76 -15.22
C GLN A 4 18.43 8.53 -14.58
N LYS A 5 18.51 9.05 -14.77
CA LYS A 5 18.29 8.80 -13.93
C LYS A 5 17.51 8.59 -13.41
N ALA A 6 17.23 9.01 -13.58
CA ALA A 6 16.71 8.81 -13.03
C ALA A 6 16.02 8.30 -12.71
N ASN A 7 15.89 8.28 -12.91
CA ASN A 7 15.47 7.76 -12.55
C ASN A 7 15.08 7.26 -11.99
N ALA A 8 15.12 7.38 -12.16
CA ALA A 8 14.94 6.84 -11.58
C ALA A 8 14.28 6.52 -10.98
N VAL A 9 14.20 6.50 -10.84
CA VAL A 9 13.64 6.48 -10.38
C VAL A 9 13.07 5.65 -9.71
N LYS A 10 12.87 5.64 -8.82
CA LYS A 10 12.36 5.04 -8.04
C LYS A 10 11.34 4.39 -8.35
N PRO A 11 10.74 4.80 -8.78
CA PRO A 11 9.73 4.14 -9.13
C PRO A 11 10.14 2.91 -9.62
N GLU A 12 11.20 2.72 -9.66
CA GLU A 12 11.59 1.63 -10.12
C GLU A 12 10.97 0.59 -9.53
N ARG A 13 10.43 0.68 -8.49
CA ARG A 13 9.64 -0.28 -7.95
C ARG A 13 8.48 -0.28 -8.77
N LYS A 14 8.25 -1.24 -9.60
CA LYS A 14 7.18 -1.20 -10.41
C LYS A 14 5.95 -1.40 -9.68
N LYS A 15 4.91 -0.75 -10.00
CA LYS A 15 3.61 -0.96 -9.46
C LYS A 15 3.10 -2.29 -9.97
N ALA A 16 2.70 -3.16 -9.08
CA ALA A 16 2.14 -4.44 -9.47
C ALA A 16 0.82 -4.19 -10.18
N GLU A 17 0.36 -5.15 -10.96
CA GLU A 17 -0.92 -5.04 -11.59
C GLU A 17 -1.96 -4.89 -10.54
N VAL A 18 -2.94 -4.06 -10.80
CA VAL A 18 -3.96 -3.79 -9.83
C VAL A 18 -4.94 -4.91 -9.81
N ASN A 19 -4.73 -5.82 -8.94
CA ASN A 19 -5.56 -6.96 -8.76
C ASN A 19 -5.50 -7.34 -7.35
N THR A 20 -6.22 -8.36 -6.97
CA THR A 20 -6.09 -8.84 -5.61
C THR A 20 -4.74 -9.55 -5.50
N ILE A 21 -4.32 -9.73 -4.27
CA ILE A 21 -3.18 -10.58 -3.99
C ILE A 21 -3.55 -11.98 -4.43
N LYS A 22 -2.72 -12.60 -5.24
CA LYS A 22 -3.02 -13.88 -5.80
C LYS A 22 -2.45 -15.01 -5.01
N HIS A 23 -3.04 -16.21 -5.24
CA HIS A 23 -2.56 -17.39 -4.66
C HIS A 23 -1.11 -17.60 -4.95
N SER A 24 -0.67 -17.23 -6.18
CA SER A 24 0.71 -17.46 -6.59
C SER A 24 1.68 -16.43 -6.06
N ASP A 25 1.18 -15.40 -5.38
CA ASP A 25 2.08 -14.40 -4.82
C ASP A 25 2.91 -15.02 -3.72
N CYS A 26 4.15 -14.58 -3.63
CA CYS A 26 5.06 -15.03 -2.60
C CYS A 26 5.10 -14.02 -1.49
N PHE A 27 5.16 -14.51 -0.26
CA PHE A 27 5.18 -13.64 0.90
C PHE A 27 6.38 -13.94 1.79
N ILE A 28 6.88 -12.90 2.43
CA ILE A 28 7.86 -13.09 3.49
C ILE A 28 7.44 -12.23 4.67
N GLU A 29 7.90 -12.61 5.85
CA GLU A 29 7.61 -11.83 7.05
C GLU A 29 8.65 -10.74 7.17
N LYS A 30 8.20 -9.52 7.37
CA LYS A 30 9.09 -8.41 7.54
C LYS A 30 8.43 -7.35 8.40
N ASP A 31 9.07 -7.00 9.50
CA ASP A 31 8.56 -5.97 10.41
C ASP A 31 7.13 -6.24 10.90
N GLY A 32 6.79 -7.52 11.05
CA GLY A 32 5.49 -7.89 11.56
C GLY A 32 4.40 -8.00 10.52
N PHE A 33 4.75 -7.88 9.24
CA PHE A 33 3.80 -7.99 8.15
C PHE A 33 4.21 -9.09 7.19
N SER A 34 3.20 -9.71 6.56
CA SER A 34 3.46 -10.63 5.46
C SER A 34 3.47 -9.78 4.21
N VAL A 35 4.64 -9.46 3.71
CA VAL A 35 4.79 -8.59 2.56
C VAL A 35 5.02 -9.40 1.29
N VAL A 36 4.79 -8.78 0.15
CA VAL A 36 4.80 -9.47 -1.13
C VAL A 36 6.16 -9.35 -1.80
N VAL A 37 6.66 -10.48 -2.30
CA VAL A 37 7.89 -10.49 -3.09
C VAL A 37 7.59 -11.19 -4.41
N ASP A 38 8.45 -10.97 -5.41
CA ASP A 38 8.28 -11.63 -6.69
C ASP A 38 8.97 -12.99 -6.68
N ASN A 39 9.02 -13.65 -7.81
CA ASN A 39 9.57 -15.00 -7.93
C ASN A 39 11.05 -15.07 -7.59
N ASP A 40 11.74 -13.96 -7.72
CA ASP A 40 13.16 -13.90 -7.42
C ASP A 40 13.44 -13.45 -6.00
N GLY A 41 12.39 -13.26 -5.21
CA GLY A 41 12.54 -12.80 -3.85
C GLY A 41 12.69 -11.30 -3.71
N GLU A 42 12.52 -10.56 -4.80
CA GLU A 42 12.61 -9.12 -4.75
C GLU A 42 11.34 -8.54 -4.14
N LEU A 43 11.52 -7.58 -3.28
CA LEU A 43 10.40 -7.00 -2.55
C LEU A 43 9.53 -6.15 -3.46
N ILE A 44 8.25 -6.47 -3.52
CA ILE A 44 7.30 -5.67 -4.29
C ILE A 44 6.60 -4.66 -3.40
N THR A 45 6.29 -5.05 -2.17
CA THR A 45 5.67 -4.13 -1.21
C THR A 45 6.62 -2.98 -0.91
N ASP A 46 6.11 -1.76 -1.00
CA ASP A 46 6.90 -0.58 -0.66
C ASP A 46 6.89 -0.42 0.85
N MET A 47 8.01 -0.74 1.50
CA MET A 47 8.05 -0.74 2.96
C MET A 47 7.93 0.65 3.56
N GLU A 48 8.43 1.67 2.87
CA GLU A 48 8.29 3.03 3.36
C GLU A 48 6.84 3.47 3.30
N LEU A 49 6.17 3.11 2.22
CA LEU A 49 4.76 3.44 2.11
C LEU A 49 3.96 2.66 3.14
N LEU A 50 4.32 1.41 3.38
CA LEU A 50 3.64 0.60 4.39
C LEU A 50 3.72 1.30 5.76
N GLN A 51 4.90 1.81 6.11
CA GLN A 51 5.08 2.50 7.37
C GLN A 51 4.26 3.79 7.39
N TYR A 52 4.23 4.50 6.27
CA TYR A 52 3.47 5.73 6.16
C TYR A 52 1.97 5.46 6.38
N LEU A 53 1.46 4.41 5.74
CA LEU A 53 0.04 4.06 5.87
C LEU A 53 -0.28 3.54 7.27
N ARG A 54 0.68 2.87 7.88
CA ARG A 54 0.53 2.42 9.25
C ARG A 54 0.37 3.62 10.18
N ASN A 55 1.12 4.67 9.92
CA ASN A 55 1.01 5.90 10.69
C ASN A 55 -0.35 6.57 10.48
N VAL A 56 -0.85 6.52 9.26
CA VAL A 56 -2.18 7.06 8.96
C VAL A 56 -3.22 6.29 9.77
N ARG A 57 -3.12 4.97 9.78
CA ARG A 57 -4.03 4.13 10.56
C ARG A 57 -3.96 4.49 12.05
N THR A 58 -2.75 4.70 12.56
CA THR A 58 -2.57 5.05 13.96
C THR A 58 -3.25 6.37 14.29
N GLU A 59 -3.15 7.34 13.40
CA GLU A 59 -3.81 8.63 13.61
C GLU A 59 -5.32 8.48 13.67
N ILE A 60 -5.87 7.64 12.80
CA ILE A 60 -7.30 7.39 12.80
C ILE A 60 -7.72 6.69 14.10
N MET A 61 -6.90 5.72 14.52
CA MET A 61 -7.16 5.00 15.77
C MET A 61 -7.29 5.97 16.94
N LYS A 62 -6.37 6.90 17.02
CA LYS A 62 -6.37 7.86 18.11
C LYS A 62 -7.56 8.81 18.01
N ARG A 63 -7.81 9.30 16.81
CA ARG A 63 -8.88 10.25 16.61
C ARG A 63 -10.24 9.64 16.90
N GLU A 64 -10.44 8.39 16.51
CA GLU A 64 -11.73 7.76 16.64
C GLU A 64 -11.83 6.79 17.81
N ASN A 65 -10.73 6.63 18.53
CA ASN A 65 -10.69 5.74 19.68
C ASN A 65 -11.14 4.34 19.31
N ARG A 66 -10.53 3.79 18.26
CA ARG A 66 -10.87 2.46 17.74
C ARG A 66 -9.63 1.62 17.54
N PRO A 67 -9.75 0.30 17.72
CA PRO A 67 -8.60 -0.58 17.46
C PRO A 67 -8.24 -0.61 16.00
N ALA A 68 -6.98 -0.91 15.72
CA ALA A 68 -6.45 -0.91 14.36
C ALA A 68 -7.26 -1.77 13.40
N TYR A 69 -7.60 -2.98 13.82
CA TYR A 69 -8.25 -3.91 12.91
C TYR A 69 -9.66 -3.49 12.51
N THR A 70 -10.26 -2.55 13.25
CA THR A 70 -11.57 -2.05 12.87
C THR A 70 -11.48 -0.98 11.81
N ILE A 71 -10.27 -0.49 11.54
CA ILE A 71 -10.05 0.49 10.49
C ILE A 71 -9.59 -0.21 9.22
N ILE A 72 -8.48 -0.91 9.29
CA ILE A 72 -7.98 -1.69 8.18
C ILE A 72 -6.98 -2.68 8.73
N GLY A 73 -7.06 -3.93 8.32
CA GLY A 73 -6.16 -4.96 8.83
C GLY A 73 -4.79 -4.86 8.20
N ASN A 74 -3.86 -5.63 8.73
CA ASN A 74 -2.49 -5.63 8.22
C ASN A 74 -2.43 -6.07 6.77
N LYS A 75 -3.24 -7.05 6.39
CA LYS A 75 -3.26 -7.53 5.02
C LYS A 75 -3.71 -6.43 4.06
N GLY A 76 -4.68 -5.64 4.49
CA GLY A 76 -5.13 -4.52 3.69
C GLY A 76 -4.05 -3.47 3.52
N LEU A 77 -3.31 -3.18 4.59
CA LEU A 77 -2.21 -2.22 4.49
C LEU A 77 -1.16 -2.70 3.51
N VAL A 78 -0.83 -4.00 3.56
CA VAL A 78 0.15 -4.56 2.62
C VAL A 78 -0.35 -4.42 1.19
N SER A 79 -1.64 -4.69 0.96
CA SER A 79 -2.22 -4.54 -0.37
C SER A 79 -2.07 -3.11 -0.87
N LEU A 80 -2.34 -2.14 -0.01
CA LEU A 80 -2.21 -0.74 -0.40
C LEU A 80 -0.76 -0.37 -0.70
N ALA A 81 0.17 -0.87 0.10
CA ALA A 81 1.58 -0.55 -0.09
C ALA A 81 2.19 -1.28 -1.26
N THR A 82 1.54 -2.35 -1.72
CA THR A 82 2.03 -3.12 -2.85
C THR A 82 1.48 -2.60 -4.16
N TYR A 83 0.17 -2.40 -4.22
CA TYR A 83 -0.51 -2.07 -5.47
C TYR A 83 -0.79 -0.57 -5.64
N ARG A 84 -0.75 0.18 -4.55
CA ARG A 84 -0.82 1.64 -4.57
C ARG A 84 -1.99 2.19 -5.39
N PRO A 85 -3.21 1.84 -5.01
CA PRO A 85 -4.39 2.30 -5.76
C PRO A 85 -4.54 3.82 -5.64
N THR A 86 -4.93 4.47 -6.71
CA THR A 86 -5.15 5.90 -6.71
C THR A 86 -6.56 6.27 -7.14
N SER A 87 -7.42 5.27 -7.30
CA SER A 87 -8.82 5.50 -7.63
C SER A 87 -9.69 4.51 -6.86
N LYS A 88 -10.97 4.79 -6.82
CA LYS A 88 -11.92 3.90 -6.16
C LYS A 88 -11.91 2.53 -6.83
N GLU A 89 -11.89 2.51 -8.15
CA GLU A 89 -11.92 1.26 -8.90
C GLU A 89 -10.72 0.38 -8.56
N GLU A 90 -9.55 0.98 -8.51
CA GLU A 90 -8.36 0.22 -8.17
C GLU A 90 -8.42 -0.28 -6.72
N PHE A 91 -8.88 0.57 -5.83
CA PHE A 91 -8.99 0.22 -4.42
C PHE A 91 -9.92 -0.98 -4.24
N MET A 92 -11.05 -0.96 -4.92
CA MET A 92 -12.06 -1.99 -4.77
C MET A 92 -11.63 -3.36 -5.30
N GLN A 93 -10.62 -3.40 -6.14
CA GLN A 93 -10.13 -4.66 -6.69
C GLN A 93 -9.17 -5.39 -5.76
N LEU A 94 -8.74 -4.76 -4.70
CA LEU A 94 -7.71 -5.34 -3.86
C LEU A 94 -8.28 -6.29 -2.83
N TYR A 95 -7.51 -7.35 -2.58
CA TYR A 95 -7.89 -8.37 -1.61
C TYR A 95 -7.99 -7.77 -0.22
N GLY A 96 -9.07 -8.09 0.47
CA GLY A 96 -9.23 -7.63 1.84
C GLY A 96 -9.80 -6.23 1.96
N LEU A 97 -10.06 -5.57 0.84
CA LEU A 97 -10.64 -4.24 0.84
C LEU A 97 -11.98 -4.32 0.13
N GLY A 98 -12.91 -3.56 0.58
CA GLY A 98 -14.24 -3.62 0.00
C GLY A 98 -14.93 -2.30 0.08
N GLU A 99 -16.19 -2.30 -0.35
CA GLU A 99 -16.96 -1.08 -0.44
C GLU A 99 -17.15 -0.41 0.91
N MET A 100 -17.40 -1.18 1.94
CA MET A 100 -17.59 -0.60 3.27
C MET A 100 -16.34 0.11 3.74
N LEU A 101 -15.20 -0.54 3.54
CA LEU A 101 -13.94 0.07 3.93
C LEU A 101 -13.67 1.31 3.09
N TYR A 102 -13.95 1.23 1.79
CA TYR A 102 -13.76 2.37 0.93
C TYR A 102 -14.62 3.55 1.40
N ASN A 103 -15.88 3.27 1.72
CA ASN A 103 -16.79 4.33 2.13
C ASN A 103 -16.36 4.99 3.44
N SER A 104 -15.76 4.21 4.32
CA SER A 104 -15.32 4.74 5.61
C SER A 104 -13.98 5.45 5.55
N TYR A 105 -13.01 4.85 4.89
CA TYR A 105 -11.64 5.35 4.92
C TYR A 105 -10.92 5.34 3.59
N GLY A 106 -11.57 4.87 2.53
CA GLY A 106 -10.89 4.68 1.25
C GLY A 106 -10.21 5.94 0.75
N GLN A 107 -10.93 7.05 0.80
CA GLN A 107 -10.37 8.29 0.27
C GLN A 107 -9.19 8.77 1.10
N VAL A 108 -9.23 8.53 2.41
CA VAL A 108 -8.12 8.92 3.27
C VAL A 108 -6.84 8.18 2.87
N PHE A 109 -6.96 6.87 2.63
CA PHE A 109 -5.81 6.08 2.25
C PHE A 109 -5.35 6.38 0.83
N ILE A 110 -6.28 6.60 -0.09
CA ILE A 110 -5.92 6.97 -1.44
C ILE A 110 -5.17 8.30 -1.46
N ASN A 111 -5.66 9.27 -0.69
CA ASN A 111 -4.99 10.55 -0.61
C ASN A 111 -3.60 10.41 0.00
N ALA A 112 -3.47 9.56 1.00
CA ALA A 112 -2.17 9.32 1.62
C ALA A 112 -1.18 8.72 0.61
N ILE A 113 -1.64 7.79 -0.23
CA ILE A 113 -0.79 7.19 -1.24
C ILE A 113 -0.34 8.24 -2.25
N LYS A 114 -1.27 9.07 -2.71
CA LYS A 114 -0.94 10.12 -3.66
C LYS A 114 0.06 11.09 -3.07
N GLU A 115 -0.15 11.46 -1.82
CA GLU A 115 0.73 12.40 -1.15
C GLU A 115 2.14 11.82 -1.00
N TYR A 116 2.21 10.56 -0.63
CA TYR A 116 3.49 9.88 -0.49
C TYR A 116 4.22 9.82 -1.82
N GLN A 117 3.50 9.49 -2.89
CA GLN A 117 4.11 9.42 -4.21
C GLN A 117 4.60 10.77 -4.68
N ASN A 118 3.86 11.82 -4.38
CA ASN A 118 4.27 13.17 -4.77
C ASN A 118 5.52 13.59 -4.04
N ARG A 119 5.64 13.25 -2.78
CA ARG A 119 6.83 13.57 -2.03
C ARG A 119 8.04 12.89 -2.60
N ASN A 120 7.87 11.66 -3.03
CA ASN A 120 8.99 10.88 -3.50
C ASN A 120 9.41 11.20 -4.92
N ILE A 121 8.62 11.97 -5.62
CA ILE A 121 8.98 12.39 -6.95
C ILE A 121 9.98 13.54 -6.89
N ASN A 122 9.91 14.31 -5.86
CA ASN A 122 10.85 15.41 -5.70
C ASN A 122 12.20 14.92 -5.20
#